data_8851a570219f9253e5a77179b46b5398
#
_entry.id   8851a570219f9253e5a77179b46b5398
#
_cell.length_a   1.000
_cell.length_b   1.000
_cell.length_c   1.000
_cell.angle_alpha   90.00
_cell.angle_beta   90.00
_cell.angle_gamma   90.00
#
_symmetry.space_group_name_H-M   'P 1'
#
loop_
_entity.id
_entity.type
_entity.pdbx_description
1 polymer ?
#
loop_
_entity_poly.entity_id
_entity_poly.type
_entity_poly.pdbx_seq_one_letter_code
_entity_poly.pdbx_strand_id
1 'polypeptide(L)'
;MPSISKQLIKSKPAQQTTLMILKPCSGTKAYNEISKIEQTLTVRQSIKTGELIAKQGAKYEVVAEIIKIIEFYLEVTGKKLEDYHIRTLAGDLYDKFKNDTVEDIILMFKMIRTGDLGKAPYFDNFHEKIMSYVPLFLIYKAEERDKMIEVKKRERKHRESEQVVMSDEAYAKFTELQNRISSPVKKSAEIFSIKSVIVQK
;
A
#
# COMPACT_ATOMS: atom_id res chain seq x y z
N MET A 1 28.89 -3.05 -39.46
CA MET A 1 27.55 -3.28 -38.83
C MET A 1 27.80 -3.62 -37.37
N PRO A 2 27.51 -2.72 -36.40
CA PRO A 2 27.71 -3.04 -35.00
C PRO A 2 26.47 -3.81 -34.47
N SER A 3 26.79 -4.94 -33.86
CA SER A 3 25.83 -5.83 -33.19
C SER A 3 25.22 -5.15 -31.96
N ILE A 4 23.89 -4.97 -31.95
CA ILE A 4 23.16 -4.49 -30.82
C ILE A 4 23.01 -5.66 -29.82
N SER A 5 23.84 -5.66 -28.78
CA SER A 5 23.68 -6.57 -27.64
C SER A 5 22.36 -6.27 -26.91
N LYS A 6 21.41 -7.19 -27.07
CA LYS A 6 20.19 -7.21 -26.25
C LYS A 6 20.58 -7.41 -24.79
N GLN A 7 20.60 -6.33 -24.01
CA GLN A 7 20.64 -6.43 -22.56
C GLN A 7 19.34 -7.12 -22.10
N LEU A 8 19.47 -8.37 -21.65
CA LEU A 8 18.43 -9.08 -20.93
C LEU A 8 18.11 -8.25 -19.67
N ILE A 9 16.96 -7.59 -19.66
CA ILE A 9 16.38 -7.02 -18.46
C ILE A 9 16.12 -8.21 -17.54
N LYS A 10 16.98 -8.41 -16.54
CA LYS A 10 16.73 -9.37 -15.45
C LYS A 10 15.45 -8.93 -14.75
N SER A 11 14.34 -9.57 -15.07
CA SER A 11 13.09 -9.42 -14.33
C SER A 11 13.38 -9.76 -12.88
N LYS A 12 13.09 -8.83 -11.96
CA LYS A 12 13.09 -9.12 -10.53
C LYS A 12 12.28 -10.39 -10.29
N PRO A 13 12.76 -11.36 -9.48
CA PRO A 13 11.97 -12.53 -9.13
C PRO A 13 10.63 -12.04 -8.57
N ALA A 14 9.53 -12.57 -9.10
CA ALA A 14 8.20 -12.25 -8.63
C ALA A 14 8.16 -12.52 -7.12
N GLN A 15 7.92 -11.47 -6.35
CA GLN A 15 7.88 -11.57 -4.89
C GLN A 15 6.64 -12.41 -4.55
N GLN A 16 6.84 -13.57 -3.93
CA GLN A 16 5.74 -14.45 -3.55
C GLN A 16 4.84 -13.71 -2.55
N THR A 17 3.57 -13.60 -2.85
CA THR A 17 2.59 -13.02 -1.94
C THR A 17 2.29 -14.00 -0.80
N THR A 18 1.88 -13.48 0.36
CA THR A 18 1.45 -14.30 1.50
C THR A 18 0.39 -15.33 1.10
N LEU A 19 -0.54 -14.94 0.26
CA LEU A 19 -1.59 -15.81 -0.25
C LEU A 19 -1.03 -16.99 -1.05
N MET A 20 -0.02 -16.76 -1.91
CA MET A 20 0.65 -17.83 -2.66
C MET A 20 1.37 -18.83 -1.76
N ILE A 21 1.90 -18.36 -0.63
CA ILE A 21 2.57 -19.21 0.37
C ILE A 21 1.53 -20.07 1.12
N LEU A 22 0.39 -19.48 1.48
CA LEU A 22 -0.62 -20.15 2.30
C LEU A 22 -1.50 -21.11 1.48
N LYS A 23 -1.81 -20.82 0.21
CA LYS A 23 -2.69 -21.67 -0.65
C LYS A 23 -2.34 -23.17 -0.62
N PRO A 24 -1.07 -23.59 -0.82
CA PRO A 24 -0.72 -25.00 -0.80
C PRO A 24 -0.67 -25.62 0.60
N CYS A 25 -0.81 -24.82 1.65
CA CYS A 25 -0.64 -25.26 3.02
C CYS A 25 -1.99 -25.55 3.70
N SER A 26 -2.04 -26.56 4.57
CA SER A 26 -3.20 -26.89 5.40
C SER A 26 -2.76 -27.31 6.81
N GLY A 27 -3.64 -27.09 7.79
CA GLY A 27 -3.41 -27.47 9.18
C GLY A 27 -2.08 -26.93 9.73
N THR A 28 -1.32 -27.78 10.41
CA THR A 28 -0.04 -27.42 11.07
C THR A 28 0.99 -26.81 10.11
N LYS A 29 0.99 -27.15 8.82
CA LYS A 29 1.90 -26.54 7.84
C LYS A 29 1.52 -25.07 7.60
N ALA A 30 0.24 -24.75 7.48
CA ALA A 30 -0.22 -23.38 7.35
C ALA A 30 0.14 -22.57 8.61
N TYR A 31 -0.04 -23.14 9.79
CA TYR A 31 0.31 -22.48 11.06
C TYR A 31 1.80 -22.16 11.18
N ASN A 32 2.67 -23.08 10.74
CA ASN A 32 4.10 -22.85 10.71
C ASN A 32 4.49 -21.71 9.76
N GLU A 33 3.87 -21.64 8.57
CA GLU A 33 4.15 -20.53 7.63
C GLU A 33 3.59 -19.20 8.15
N ILE A 34 2.39 -19.15 8.72
CA ILE A 34 1.83 -17.95 9.35
C ILE A 34 2.75 -17.48 10.48
N SER A 35 3.23 -18.39 11.33
CA SER A 35 4.17 -18.07 12.41
C SER A 35 5.48 -17.46 11.90
N LYS A 36 6.05 -17.98 10.82
CA LYS A 36 7.27 -17.43 10.20
C LYS A 36 7.01 -16.03 9.64
N ILE A 37 5.90 -15.87 8.93
CA ILE A 37 5.49 -14.56 8.39
C ILE A 37 5.32 -13.56 9.54
N GLU A 38 4.60 -13.94 10.59
CA GLU A 38 4.33 -13.10 11.76
C GLU A 38 5.61 -12.61 12.46
N GLN A 39 6.67 -13.46 12.52
CA GLN A 39 7.94 -13.10 13.16
C GLN A 39 8.70 -12.02 12.39
N THR A 40 8.63 -12.02 11.08
CA THR A 40 9.39 -11.11 10.22
C THR A 40 8.58 -9.89 9.75
N LEU A 41 7.26 -10.01 9.76
CA LEU A 41 6.36 -9.01 9.20
C LEU A 41 6.21 -7.79 10.12
N THR A 42 6.28 -6.61 9.51
CA THR A 42 5.99 -5.33 10.16
C THR A 42 4.94 -4.56 9.37
N VAL A 43 4.21 -3.65 10.02
CA VAL A 43 3.19 -2.81 9.36
C VAL A 43 3.81 -1.99 8.21
N ARG A 44 5.03 -1.51 8.39
CA ARG A 44 5.76 -0.79 7.32
C ARG A 44 6.07 -1.66 6.11
N GLN A 45 6.34 -2.94 6.31
CA GLN A 45 6.54 -3.89 5.20
C GLN A 45 5.22 -4.17 4.49
N SER A 46 4.13 -4.42 5.21
CA SER A 46 2.79 -4.58 4.63
C SER A 46 2.42 -3.37 3.76
N ILE A 47 2.63 -2.14 4.24
CA ILE A 47 2.37 -0.91 3.46
C ILE A 47 3.22 -0.82 2.20
N LYS A 48 4.49 -1.31 2.22
CA LYS A 48 5.42 -1.19 1.09
C LYS A 48 5.23 -2.26 0.03
N THR A 49 4.97 -3.48 0.44
CA THR A 49 5.08 -4.67 -0.41
C THR A 49 3.80 -5.48 -0.49
N GLY A 50 2.83 -5.23 0.40
CA GLY A 50 1.59 -5.98 0.45
C GLY A 50 0.70 -5.72 -0.79
N GLU A 51 0.10 -6.78 -1.29
CA GLU A 51 -0.87 -6.72 -2.37
C GLU A 51 -2.29 -6.63 -1.80
N LEU A 52 -3.12 -5.77 -2.37
CA LEU A 52 -4.49 -5.56 -1.89
C LEU A 52 -5.32 -6.84 -2.02
N ILE A 53 -6.07 -7.19 -0.99
CA ILE A 53 -6.96 -8.36 -0.95
C ILE A 53 -7.87 -8.41 -2.18
N ALA A 54 -8.46 -7.27 -2.58
CA ALA A 54 -9.35 -7.18 -3.73
C ALA A 54 -8.68 -7.54 -5.07
N LYS A 55 -7.35 -7.62 -5.14
CA LYS A 55 -6.56 -7.95 -6.34
C LYS A 55 -6.00 -9.38 -6.33
N GLN A 56 -6.06 -10.08 -5.19
CA GLN A 56 -5.37 -11.36 -5.00
C GLN A 56 -6.15 -12.59 -5.49
N GLY A 57 -7.35 -12.43 -6.03
CA GLY A 57 -8.15 -13.53 -6.58
C GLY A 57 -9.62 -13.47 -6.19
N ALA A 58 -10.32 -14.59 -6.37
CA ALA A 58 -11.73 -14.68 -6.04
C ALA A 58 -11.96 -14.61 -4.52
N LYS A 59 -13.07 -13.97 -4.09
CA LYS A 59 -13.40 -13.77 -2.67
C LYS A 59 -13.29 -15.07 -1.87
N TYR A 60 -13.82 -16.17 -2.39
CA TYR A 60 -13.82 -17.46 -1.68
C TYR A 60 -12.40 -18.01 -1.43
N GLU A 61 -11.46 -17.78 -2.34
CA GLU A 61 -10.07 -18.20 -2.18
C GLU A 61 -9.37 -17.43 -1.07
N VAL A 62 -9.56 -16.12 -1.05
CA VAL A 62 -8.95 -15.26 -0.01
C VAL A 62 -9.59 -15.53 1.34
N VAL A 63 -10.91 -15.72 1.40
CA VAL A 63 -11.61 -16.08 2.65
C VAL A 63 -11.09 -17.41 3.21
N ALA A 64 -10.77 -18.39 2.35
CA ALA A 64 -10.17 -19.64 2.79
C ALA A 64 -8.81 -19.45 3.49
N GLU A 65 -8.01 -18.50 3.03
CA GLU A 65 -6.74 -18.19 3.68
C GLU A 65 -6.93 -17.39 4.99
N ILE A 66 -7.92 -16.51 5.04
CA ILE A 66 -8.28 -15.80 6.28
C ILE A 66 -8.77 -16.79 7.35
N ILE A 67 -9.51 -17.84 6.98
CA ILE A 67 -9.90 -18.92 7.89
C ILE A 67 -8.66 -19.53 8.55
N LYS A 68 -7.62 -19.87 7.79
CA LYS A 68 -6.37 -20.44 8.33
C LYS A 68 -5.69 -19.50 9.34
N ILE A 69 -5.73 -18.19 9.07
CA ILE A 69 -5.18 -17.19 10.00
C ILE A 69 -5.98 -17.13 11.30
N ILE A 70 -7.32 -17.20 11.23
CA ILE A 70 -8.17 -17.24 12.42
C ILE A 70 -7.94 -18.52 13.20
N GLU A 71 -7.89 -19.67 12.52
CA GLU A 71 -7.61 -20.98 13.16
C GLU A 71 -6.25 -20.97 13.88
N PHE A 72 -5.21 -20.42 13.23
CA PHE A 72 -3.90 -20.23 13.86
C PHE A 72 -3.99 -19.37 15.13
N TYR A 73 -4.70 -18.25 15.07
CA TYR A 73 -4.89 -17.39 16.24
C TYR A 73 -5.64 -18.10 17.36
N LEU A 74 -6.69 -18.86 17.05
CA LEU A 74 -7.45 -19.65 18.02
C LEU A 74 -6.58 -20.72 18.69
N GLU A 75 -5.78 -21.44 17.88
CA GLU A 75 -4.85 -22.46 18.38
C GLU A 75 -3.83 -21.86 19.37
N VAL A 76 -3.17 -20.74 18.98
CA VAL A 76 -2.16 -20.08 19.82
C VAL A 76 -2.77 -19.50 21.10
N THR A 77 -4.03 -19.07 21.07
CA THR A 77 -4.70 -18.49 22.25
C THR A 77 -5.47 -19.51 23.09
N GLY A 78 -5.50 -20.77 22.67
CA GLY A 78 -6.25 -21.84 23.34
C GLY A 78 -7.76 -21.68 23.30
N LYS A 79 -8.29 -20.91 22.32
CA LYS A 79 -9.73 -20.66 22.14
C LYS A 79 -10.31 -21.63 21.14
N LYS A 80 -11.58 -21.92 21.30
CA LYS A 80 -12.35 -22.75 20.36
C LYS A 80 -13.57 -21.98 19.87
N LEU A 81 -13.84 -22.12 18.59
CA LEU A 81 -15.05 -21.62 17.93
C LEU A 81 -15.58 -22.68 16.98
N GLU A 82 -16.88 -22.66 16.77
CA GLU A 82 -17.52 -23.51 15.75
C GLU A 82 -17.18 -23.02 14.34
N ASP A 83 -17.08 -23.95 13.40
CA ASP A 83 -16.67 -23.67 12.01
C ASP A 83 -17.47 -22.55 11.35
N TYR A 84 -18.78 -22.48 11.58
CA TYR A 84 -19.62 -21.45 10.99
C TYR A 84 -19.31 -20.04 11.55
N HIS A 85 -18.92 -19.92 12.83
CA HIS A 85 -18.45 -18.66 13.40
C HIS A 85 -17.14 -18.21 12.76
N ILE A 86 -16.20 -19.14 12.54
CA ILE A 86 -14.91 -18.87 11.88
C ILE A 86 -15.14 -18.37 10.45
N ARG A 87 -16.01 -19.04 9.69
CA ARG A 87 -16.34 -18.69 8.31
C ARG A 87 -17.02 -17.31 8.22
N THR A 88 -17.96 -17.02 9.13
CA THR A 88 -18.63 -15.73 9.19
C THR A 88 -17.62 -14.62 9.50
N LEU A 89 -16.79 -14.80 10.52
CA LEU A 89 -15.75 -13.84 10.88
C LEU A 89 -14.75 -13.61 9.73
N ALA A 90 -14.37 -14.67 9.01
CA ALA A 90 -13.47 -14.54 7.86
C ALA A 90 -14.09 -13.75 6.73
N GLY A 91 -15.38 -13.92 6.47
CA GLY A 91 -16.14 -13.14 5.49
C GLY A 91 -16.19 -11.66 5.83
N ASP A 92 -16.47 -11.34 7.11
CA ASP A 92 -16.55 -9.97 7.60
C ASP A 92 -15.18 -9.29 7.60
N LEU A 93 -14.12 -10.00 7.98
CA LEU A 93 -12.76 -9.49 7.88
C LEU A 93 -12.35 -9.23 6.41
N TYR A 94 -12.71 -10.12 5.48
CA TYR A 94 -12.49 -9.86 4.06
C TYR A 94 -13.13 -8.54 3.62
N ASP A 95 -14.39 -8.31 3.97
CA ASP A 95 -15.12 -7.11 3.55
C ASP A 95 -14.55 -5.82 4.19
N LYS A 96 -14.01 -5.90 5.41
CA LYS A 96 -13.34 -4.78 6.07
C LYS A 96 -11.95 -4.50 5.52
N PHE A 97 -11.18 -5.54 5.19
CA PHE A 97 -9.80 -5.45 4.72
C PHE A 97 -9.65 -5.54 3.19
N LYS A 98 -10.73 -5.50 2.41
CA LYS A 98 -10.67 -5.63 0.93
C LYS A 98 -9.72 -4.63 0.25
N ASN A 99 -9.55 -3.45 0.84
CA ASN A 99 -8.63 -2.41 0.37
C ASN A 99 -7.27 -2.43 1.08
N ASP A 100 -7.02 -3.43 1.89
CA ASP A 100 -5.80 -3.67 2.64
C ASP A 100 -5.20 -5.01 2.23
N THR A 101 -4.28 -5.56 3.00
CA THR A 101 -3.53 -6.77 2.63
C THR A 101 -3.85 -7.94 3.57
N VAL A 102 -3.58 -9.18 3.14
CA VAL A 102 -3.71 -10.36 4.02
C VAL A 102 -2.73 -10.27 5.18
N GLU A 103 -1.56 -9.70 4.94
CA GLU A 103 -0.53 -9.41 5.94
C GLU A 103 -1.07 -8.54 7.08
N ASP A 104 -1.97 -7.61 6.78
CA ASP A 104 -2.58 -6.74 7.79
C ASP A 104 -3.47 -7.51 8.76
N ILE A 105 -4.16 -8.53 8.27
CA ILE A 105 -4.98 -9.41 9.12
C ILE A 105 -4.08 -10.20 10.08
N ILE A 106 -2.96 -10.74 9.58
CA ILE A 106 -1.95 -11.44 10.41
C ILE A 106 -1.41 -10.50 11.49
N LEU A 107 -1.03 -9.28 11.10
CA LEU A 107 -0.51 -8.27 12.03
C LEU A 107 -1.54 -7.84 13.06
N MET A 108 -2.80 -7.64 12.66
CA MET A 108 -3.88 -7.31 13.59
C MET A 108 -4.02 -8.40 14.65
N PHE A 109 -4.09 -9.67 14.28
CA PHE A 109 -4.20 -10.78 15.23
C PHE A 109 -2.96 -10.87 16.15
N LYS A 110 -1.76 -10.66 15.61
CA LYS A 110 -0.54 -10.55 16.42
C LYS A 110 -0.66 -9.47 17.48
N MET A 111 -1.03 -8.25 17.06
CA MET A 111 -1.12 -7.08 17.94
C MET A 111 -2.26 -7.21 18.97
N ILE A 112 -3.35 -7.92 18.64
CA ILE A 112 -4.39 -8.28 19.62
C ILE A 112 -3.82 -9.20 20.70
N ARG A 113 -3.04 -10.20 20.30
CA ARG A 113 -2.43 -11.18 21.20
C ARG A 113 -1.37 -10.57 22.11
N THR A 114 -0.54 -9.67 21.58
CA THR A 114 0.51 -8.96 22.33
C THR A 114 -0.04 -7.78 23.16
N GLY A 115 -1.25 -7.33 22.86
CA GLY A 115 -1.88 -6.18 23.55
C GLY A 115 -1.46 -4.82 22.99
N ASP A 116 -0.76 -4.77 21.86
CA ASP A 116 -0.27 -3.53 21.24
C ASP A 116 -1.37 -2.59 20.74
N LEU A 117 -2.58 -3.14 20.48
CA LEU A 117 -3.76 -2.34 20.11
C LEU A 117 -4.56 -1.82 21.33
N GLY A 118 -4.02 -2.03 22.53
CA GLY A 118 -4.72 -1.67 23.77
C GLY A 118 -5.82 -2.64 24.15
N LYS A 119 -6.63 -2.25 25.13
CA LYS A 119 -7.76 -3.06 25.60
C LYS A 119 -9.02 -2.67 24.81
N ALA A 120 -9.60 -3.65 24.12
CA ALA A 120 -10.95 -3.46 23.59
C ALA A 120 -11.97 -3.33 24.75
N PRO A 121 -13.10 -2.66 24.51
CA PRO A 121 -14.24 -2.77 25.39
C PRO A 121 -14.57 -4.24 25.67
N TYR A 122 -15.16 -4.49 26.86
CA TYR A 122 -15.58 -5.84 27.20
C TYR A 122 -16.72 -6.27 26.26
N PHE A 123 -16.52 -7.39 25.59
CA PHE A 123 -17.54 -8.03 24.75
C PHE A 123 -17.64 -9.49 25.16
N ASP A 124 -18.86 -9.97 25.35
CA ASP A 124 -19.13 -11.39 25.61
C ASP A 124 -18.91 -12.21 24.34
N ASN A 125 -19.18 -11.63 23.18
CA ASN A 125 -19.07 -12.28 21.89
C ASN A 125 -17.65 -12.10 21.31
N PHE A 126 -17.01 -13.22 20.98
CA PHE A 126 -15.67 -13.23 20.36
C PHE A 126 -15.64 -12.48 19.02
N HIS A 127 -16.68 -12.63 18.19
CA HIS A 127 -16.78 -11.97 16.89
C HIS A 127 -16.76 -10.44 17.05
N GLU A 128 -17.63 -9.91 17.89
CA GLU A 128 -17.70 -8.47 18.18
C GLU A 128 -16.38 -7.95 18.74
N LYS A 129 -15.76 -8.72 19.61
CA LYS A 129 -14.46 -8.40 20.17
C LYS A 129 -13.39 -8.25 19.07
N ILE A 130 -13.29 -9.19 18.16
CA ILE A 130 -12.31 -9.12 17.05
C ILE A 130 -12.66 -7.94 16.14
N MET A 131 -13.93 -7.77 15.78
CA MET A 131 -14.35 -6.68 14.89
C MET A 131 -14.12 -5.28 15.50
N SER A 132 -14.13 -5.15 16.82
CA SER A 132 -13.80 -3.90 17.51
C SER A 132 -12.34 -3.49 17.39
N TYR A 133 -11.43 -4.44 17.15
CA TYR A 133 -10.02 -4.15 16.91
C TYR A 133 -9.71 -3.67 15.49
N VAL A 134 -10.59 -3.97 14.52
CA VAL A 134 -10.38 -3.57 13.12
C VAL A 134 -10.14 -2.06 12.97
N PRO A 135 -11.02 -1.18 13.47
CA PRO A 135 -10.79 0.26 13.36
C PRO A 135 -9.51 0.71 14.09
N LEU A 136 -9.18 0.13 15.24
CA LEU A 136 -7.97 0.46 15.99
C LEU A 136 -6.72 0.13 15.19
N PHE A 137 -6.69 -1.05 14.56
CA PHE A 137 -5.59 -1.45 13.70
C PHE A 137 -5.45 -0.55 12.45
N LEU A 138 -6.58 -0.22 11.80
CA LEU A 138 -6.56 0.66 10.62
C LEU A 138 -6.08 2.08 10.95
N ILE A 139 -6.44 2.62 12.12
CA ILE A 139 -5.92 3.90 12.62
C ILE A 139 -4.41 3.79 12.82
N TYR A 140 -3.94 2.77 13.53
CA TYR A 140 -2.51 2.55 13.75
C TYR A 140 -1.74 2.43 12.43
N LYS A 141 -2.27 1.69 11.46
CA LYS A 141 -1.68 1.56 10.12
C LYS A 141 -1.62 2.90 9.38
N ALA A 142 -2.67 3.73 9.49
CA ALA A 142 -2.70 5.06 8.89
C ALA A 142 -1.61 5.97 9.48
N GLU A 143 -1.44 5.98 10.80
CA GLU A 143 -0.37 6.73 11.48
C GLU A 143 1.03 6.29 11.02
N GLU A 144 1.27 4.98 10.90
CA GLU A 144 2.55 4.47 10.39
C GLU A 144 2.79 4.86 8.92
N ARG A 145 1.75 4.90 8.10
CA ARG A 145 1.82 5.40 6.72
C ARG A 145 2.21 6.88 6.68
N ASP A 146 1.59 7.70 7.52
CA ASP A 146 1.88 9.13 7.60
C ASP A 146 3.34 9.38 8.05
N LYS A 147 3.81 8.67 9.06
CA LYS A 147 5.22 8.70 9.48
C LYS A 147 6.18 8.36 8.33
N MET A 148 5.84 7.35 7.54
CA MET A 148 6.65 6.96 6.36
C MET A 148 6.64 8.03 5.27
N ILE A 149 5.51 8.71 5.05
CA ILE A 149 5.38 9.81 4.08
C ILE A 149 6.22 11.00 4.54
N GLU A 150 6.18 11.34 5.83
CA GLU A 150 6.99 12.43 6.38
C GLU A 150 8.49 12.17 6.25
N VAL A 151 8.95 10.94 6.56
CA VAL A 151 10.36 10.57 6.38
C VAL A 151 10.77 10.76 4.92
N LYS A 152 9.98 10.25 3.98
CA LYS A 152 10.26 10.42 2.54
C LYS A 152 10.28 11.88 2.11
N LYS A 153 9.37 12.72 2.66
CA LYS A 153 9.36 14.17 2.37
C LYS A 153 10.63 14.85 2.89
N ARG A 154 11.09 14.50 4.10
CA ARG A 154 12.33 15.04 4.68
C ARG A 154 13.56 14.64 3.87
N GLU A 155 13.66 13.35 3.49
CA GLU A 155 14.75 12.83 2.66
C GLU A 155 14.79 13.50 1.26
N ARG A 156 13.61 13.75 0.68
CA ARG A 156 13.50 14.47 -0.59
C ARG A 156 13.97 15.91 -0.46
N LYS A 157 13.51 16.61 0.58
CA LYS A 157 13.90 17.99 0.85
C LYS A 157 15.41 18.13 1.09
N HIS A 158 16.00 17.15 1.80
CA HIS A 158 17.45 17.11 2.02
C HIS A 158 18.22 16.90 0.72
N ARG A 159 17.80 15.96 -0.12
CA ARG A 159 18.40 15.77 -1.45
C ARG A 159 18.27 16.98 -2.35
N GLU A 160 17.12 17.65 -2.35
CA GLU A 160 16.90 18.87 -3.12
C GLU A 160 17.81 20.01 -2.63
N SER A 161 18.07 20.12 -1.30
CA SER A 161 18.99 21.11 -0.75
C SER A 161 20.48 20.78 -1.02
N GLU A 162 20.83 19.53 -1.19
CA GLU A 162 22.20 19.11 -1.55
C GLU A 162 22.50 19.22 -3.06
N GLN A 163 21.46 19.18 -3.91
CA GLN A 163 21.61 19.19 -5.37
C GLN A 163 21.71 20.56 -6.00
N VAL A 164 21.56 21.65 -5.25
CA VAL A 164 21.56 22.98 -5.84
C VAL A 164 22.79 23.80 -5.45
N VAL A 165 23.94 23.38 -5.97
CA VAL A 165 24.83 24.41 -6.54
C VAL A 165 24.75 24.26 -8.06
N MET A 166 23.77 24.94 -8.65
CA MET A 166 23.71 25.08 -10.09
C MET A 166 24.97 25.80 -10.51
N SER A 167 25.74 25.23 -11.47
CA SER A 167 26.91 25.90 -11.99
C SER A 167 26.49 27.27 -12.56
N ASP A 168 27.37 28.27 -12.46
CA ASP A 168 27.08 29.63 -12.96
C ASP A 168 26.60 29.62 -14.43
N GLU A 169 27.13 28.70 -15.25
CA GLU A 169 26.68 28.48 -16.61
C GLU A 169 25.26 27.94 -16.74
N ALA A 170 24.86 27.01 -15.85
CA ALA A 170 23.51 26.46 -15.84
C ALA A 170 22.51 27.50 -15.34
N TYR A 171 22.91 28.33 -14.37
CA TYR A 171 22.10 29.45 -13.89
C TYR A 171 21.91 30.51 -14.96
N ALA A 172 22.96 30.85 -15.70
CA ALA A 172 22.87 31.81 -16.84
C ALA A 172 21.93 31.29 -17.92
N LYS A 173 22.02 30.03 -18.31
CA LYS A 173 21.11 29.39 -19.29
C LYS A 173 19.66 29.35 -18.79
N PHE A 174 19.44 29.05 -17.50
CA PHE A 174 18.11 29.06 -16.92
C PHE A 174 17.50 30.46 -16.92
N THR A 175 18.28 31.46 -16.56
CA THR A 175 17.87 32.87 -16.57
C THR A 175 17.54 33.36 -18.00
N GLU A 176 18.35 32.95 -18.99
CA GLU A 176 18.09 33.26 -20.39
C GLU A 176 16.78 32.62 -20.88
N LEU A 177 16.52 31.36 -20.55
CA LEU A 177 15.27 30.66 -20.85
C LEU A 177 14.06 31.33 -20.17
N GLN A 178 14.21 31.72 -18.92
CA GLN A 178 13.15 32.40 -18.17
C GLN A 178 12.83 33.76 -18.77
N ASN A 179 13.85 34.50 -19.21
CA ASN A 179 13.69 35.76 -19.89
C ASN A 179 13.06 35.60 -21.29
N ARG A 180 13.34 34.52 -22.00
CA ARG A 180 12.69 34.20 -23.29
C ARG A 180 11.20 33.87 -23.12
N ILE A 181 10.84 33.17 -22.04
CA ILE A 181 9.45 32.81 -21.73
C ILE A 181 8.69 34.02 -21.18
N SER A 182 9.35 34.86 -20.38
CA SER A 182 8.77 36.03 -19.73
C SER A 182 8.72 37.24 -20.64
N SER A 183 9.43 37.24 -21.80
CA SER A 183 9.31 38.31 -22.77
C SER A 183 7.92 38.27 -23.42
N PRO A 184 7.07 39.28 -23.23
CA PRO A 184 5.76 39.30 -23.85
C PRO A 184 5.94 39.19 -25.35
N VAL A 185 5.28 38.21 -25.95
CA VAL A 185 5.23 38.01 -27.40
C VAL A 185 4.60 39.25 -28.03
N LYS A 186 5.43 40.26 -28.34
CA LYS A 186 5.00 41.47 -29.05
C LYS A 186 4.62 41.24 -30.51
N LYS A 187 4.41 40.00 -30.95
CA LYS A 187 4.16 39.63 -32.34
C LYS A 187 2.83 38.96 -32.65
N SER A 188 1.92 38.83 -31.72
CA SER A 188 0.60 38.26 -32.04
C SER A 188 -0.54 39.26 -32.09
N ALA A 189 -0.27 40.56 -31.89
CA ALA A 189 -1.31 41.57 -32.00
C ALA A 189 -1.59 42.02 -33.45
N GLU A 190 -0.77 41.66 -34.43
CA GLU A 190 -0.99 42.04 -35.82
C GLU A 190 -1.76 41.02 -36.67
N ILE A 191 -2.04 39.82 -36.15
CA ILE A 191 -2.69 38.77 -36.96
C ILE A 191 -4.22 38.74 -36.79
N PHE A 192 -4.78 39.45 -35.83
CA PHE A 192 -6.24 39.50 -35.62
C PHE A 192 -6.87 40.87 -35.87
N SER A 193 -6.35 41.65 -36.82
CA SER A 193 -7.12 42.72 -37.42
C SER A 193 -7.96 42.14 -38.56
N ILE A 194 -9.04 41.51 -38.24
CA ILE A 194 -10.09 41.19 -39.20
C ILE A 194 -10.78 42.51 -39.52
N LYS A 195 -10.44 43.04 -40.66
CA LYS A 195 -11.20 44.14 -41.28
C LYS A 195 -12.64 43.68 -41.42
N SER A 196 -13.53 44.26 -40.63
CA SER A 196 -14.96 44.19 -40.85
C SER A 196 -15.28 44.79 -42.22
N VAL A 197 -15.49 43.93 -43.21
CA VAL A 197 -16.10 44.34 -44.46
C VAL A 197 -17.59 44.51 -44.20
N ILE A 198 -17.99 45.73 -43.99
CA ILE A 198 -19.40 46.13 -44.05
C ILE A 198 -19.79 46.04 -45.51
N VAL A 199 -20.60 45.04 -45.84
CA VAL A 199 -21.34 44.99 -47.09
C VAL A 199 -22.65 45.78 -46.86
N GLN A 200 -22.71 47.00 -47.35
CA GLN A 200 -23.99 47.65 -47.63
C GLN A 200 -24.61 47.01 -48.87
N LYS A 201 -25.77 46.42 -48.71
CA LYS A 201 -26.92 46.56 -49.60
C LYS A 201 -28.13 45.94 -48.94
#